data_f2df0a8329a6bf6a1c3dac6e35ca11b3
#
_entry.id   f2df0a8329a6bf6a1c3dac6e35ca11b3
#
_cell.length_a   1.000
_cell.length_b   1.000
_cell.length_c   1.000
_cell.angle_alpha   90.00
_cell.angle_beta   90.00
_cell.angle_gamma   90.00
#
_symmetry.space_group_name_H-M   'P 1'
#
loop_
_entity.id
_entity.type
_entity.pdbx_description
1 polymer ?
#
loop_
_entity_poly.entity_id
_entity_poly.type
_entity_poly.pdbx_seq_one_letter_code
_entity_poly.pdbx_strand_id
1 'polypeptide(L)'
;MINLRIAIVDDVSSDREQIKDDVCRWAEERQAALDSPPALFQNGEEFLAGFCADLYNIIFLDIYMDGIDGMATARRIREIDTVCRLIFITTTADFAVDSYEVDSSWYLVKPYSADKLNAALDRCGSLFLEAEKFITVPAKYGEQRLRLHDIAYTEYENRKIHVYFKDGCETFVPMKQGDFAAMLLAYPYFCDCMKGLLVNFEAVDKLLEDSFLLHGGCRIPISRLKYREVRERFFEFSYAQARGRQFD
;
A
#
# COMPACT_ATOMS: atom_id res chain seq x y z
N MET A 1 -0.19 -11.45 -13.47
CA MET A 1 0.92 -10.48 -13.42
C MET A 1 0.29 -9.11 -13.31
N ILE A 2 0.74 -8.29 -12.36
CA ILE A 2 0.28 -6.90 -12.27
C ILE A 2 0.99 -6.13 -13.36
N ASN A 3 0.21 -5.42 -14.17
CA ASN A 3 0.74 -4.46 -15.10
C ASN A 3 0.79 -3.10 -14.38
N LEU A 4 1.99 -2.63 -14.07
CA LEU A 4 2.17 -1.35 -13.39
C LEU A 4 1.85 -0.19 -14.33
N ARG A 5 1.06 0.76 -13.83
CA ARG A 5 0.78 2.04 -14.49
C ARG A 5 1.54 3.13 -13.75
N ILE A 6 2.43 3.80 -14.45
CA ILE A 6 3.38 4.76 -13.87
C ILE A 6 3.20 6.12 -14.54
N ALA A 7 3.18 7.18 -13.72
CA ALA A 7 3.21 8.57 -14.17
C ALA A 7 4.50 9.26 -13.70
N ILE A 8 4.98 10.21 -14.48
CA ILE A 8 6.14 11.05 -14.18
C ILE A 8 5.74 12.50 -14.41
N VAL A 9 5.85 13.31 -13.36
CA VAL A 9 5.47 14.72 -13.35
C VAL A 9 6.70 15.55 -12.97
N ASP A 10 7.23 16.31 -13.91
CA ASP A 10 8.45 17.10 -13.78
C ASP A 10 8.47 18.16 -14.89
N ASP A 11 8.82 19.40 -14.65
CA ASP A 11 8.80 20.46 -15.65
C ASP A 11 10.00 20.41 -16.62
N VAL A 12 11.09 19.72 -16.23
CA VAL A 12 12.29 19.53 -17.04
C VAL A 12 12.15 18.30 -17.94
N SER A 13 12.04 18.51 -19.25
CA SER A 13 11.82 17.43 -20.22
C SER A 13 12.91 16.35 -20.22
N SER A 14 14.20 16.75 -20.04
CA SER A 14 15.31 15.79 -19.96
C SER A 14 15.19 14.86 -18.75
N ASP A 15 14.71 15.38 -17.62
CA ASP A 15 14.56 14.62 -16.39
C ASP A 15 13.40 13.63 -16.52
N ARG A 16 12.27 14.05 -17.12
CA ARG A 16 11.16 13.13 -17.43
C ARG A 16 11.58 11.97 -18.29
N GLU A 17 12.31 12.23 -19.38
CA GLU A 17 12.78 11.16 -20.27
C GLU A 17 13.81 10.26 -19.57
N GLN A 18 14.72 10.84 -18.77
CA GLN A 18 15.69 10.06 -18.00
C GLN A 18 15.01 9.11 -17.01
N ILE A 19 14.04 9.61 -16.23
CA ILE A 19 13.27 8.78 -15.28
C ILE A 19 12.53 7.68 -16.03
N LYS A 20 11.90 7.98 -17.14
CA LYS A 20 11.20 7.02 -17.98
C LYS A 20 12.13 5.91 -18.47
N ASP A 21 13.31 6.26 -18.99
CA ASP A 21 14.30 5.29 -19.46
C ASP A 21 14.81 4.39 -18.32
N ASP A 22 15.05 4.98 -17.15
CA ASP A 22 15.47 4.22 -15.96
C ASP A 22 14.37 3.27 -15.48
N VAL A 23 13.10 3.69 -15.49
CA VAL A 23 11.93 2.85 -15.15
C VAL A 23 11.77 1.70 -16.16
N CYS A 24 11.89 1.97 -17.46
CA CYS A 24 11.81 0.94 -18.48
C CYS A 24 12.93 -0.09 -18.34
N ARG A 25 14.16 0.37 -18.09
CA ARG A 25 15.31 -0.53 -17.83
C ARG A 25 15.09 -1.38 -16.60
N TRP A 26 14.63 -0.80 -15.49
CA TRP A 26 14.28 -1.55 -14.28
C TRP A 26 13.22 -2.61 -14.57
N ALA A 27 12.18 -2.26 -15.33
CA ALA A 27 11.11 -3.19 -15.68
C ALA A 27 11.63 -4.38 -16.50
N GLU A 28 12.52 -4.14 -17.48
CA GLU A 28 13.16 -5.19 -18.27
C GLU A 28 14.04 -6.10 -17.38
N GLU A 29 14.91 -5.52 -16.54
CA GLU A 29 15.80 -6.26 -15.64
C GLU A 29 15.05 -7.12 -14.62
N ARG A 30 13.91 -6.65 -14.12
CA ARG A 30 13.07 -7.33 -13.12
C ARG A 30 11.96 -8.19 -13.73
N GLN A 31 11.81 -8.19 -15.07
CA GLN A 31 10.69 -8.81 -15.76
C GLN A 31 9.33 -8.32 -15.21
N ALA A 32 9.29 -7.05 -14.79
CA ALA A 32 8.08 -6.41 -14.31
C ALA A 32 7.21 -5.97 -15.50
N ALA A 33 5.93 -6.29 -15.45
CA ALA A 33 5.01 -5.91 -16.52
C ALA A 33 4.57 -4.45 -16.33
N LEU A 34 4.81 -3.60 -17.33
CA LEU A 34 4.20 -2.29 -17.46
C LEU A 34 2.97 -2.39 -18.36
N ASP A 35 1.87 -1.74 -17.99
CA ASP A 35 0.65 -1.66 -18.81
C ASP A 35 0.90 -0.87 -20.11
N SER A 36 1.70 0.18 -19.99
CA SER A 36 2.18 1.04 -21.06
C SER A 36 3.49 1.71 -20.62
N PRO A 37 4.27 2.32 -21.52
CA PRO A 37 5.36 3.20 -21.11
C PRO A 37 4.87 4.25 -20.12
N PRO A 38 5.70 4.69 -19.14
CA PRO A 38 5.32 5.73 -18.19
C PRO A 38 4.72 6.97 -18.85
N ALA A 39 3.58 7.45 -18.34
CA ALA A 39 2.94 8.67 -18.82
C ALA A 39 3.71 9.89 -18.30
N LEU A 40 3.95 10.88 -19.17
CA LEU A 40 4.76 12.05 -18.89
C LEU A 40 3.87 13.29 -18.81
N PHE A 41 4.07 14.09 -17.75
CA PHE A 41 3.36 15.35 -17.52
C PHE A 41 4.36 16.45 -17.19
N GLN A 42 4.15 17.65 -17.74
CA GLN A 42 5.08 18.77 -17.59
C GLN A 42 4.84 19.60 -16.33
N ASN A 43 3.70 19.44 -15.65
CA ASN A 43 3.37 20.14 -14.40
C ASN A 43 2.23 19.44 -13.66
N GLY A 44 1.98 19.89 -12.42
CA GLY A 44 0.94 19.32 -11.56
C GLY A 44 -0.48 19.56 -12.09
N GLU A 45 -0.75 20.69 -12.75
CA GLU A 45 -2.07 21.01 -13.31
C GLU A 45 -2.45 20.07 -14.45
N GLU A 46 -1.52 19.84 -15.39
CA GLU A 46 -1.73 18.89 -16.49
C GLU A 46 -2.01 17.49 -15.95
N PHE A 47 -1.24 17.05 -14.97
CA PHE A 47 -1.43 15.76 -14.33
C PHE A 47 -2.81 15.66 -13.66
N LEU A 48 -3.17 16.64 -12.82
CA LEU A 48 -4.40 16.64 -12.03
C LEU A 48 -5.67 16.77 -12.89
N ALA A 49 -5.58 17.38 -14.07
CA ALA A 49 -6.72 17.57 -14.98
C ALA A 49 -7.36 16.24 -15.43
N GLY A 50 -6.58 15.15 -15.51
CA GLY A 50 -7.05 13.83 -15.92
C GLY A 50 -6.94 12.77 -14.83
N PHE A 51 -6.49 13.12 -13.61
CA PHE A 51 -6.23 12.17 -12.56
C PHE A 51 -7.51 11.72 -11.85
N CYS A 52 -7.65 10.42 -11.65
CA CYS A 52 -8.69 9.80 -10.83
C CYS A 52 -8.10 8.65 -10.02
N ALA A 53 -8.81 8.18 -9.01
CA ALA A 53 -8.39 7.06 -8.18
C ALA A 53 -8.10 5.80 -9.04
N ASP A 54 -7.11 5.04 -8.63
CA ASP A 54 -6.65 3.83 -9.30
C ASP A 54 -6.11 4.01 -10.73
N LEU A 55 -5.88 5.25 -11.20
CA LEU A 55 -5.35 5.49 -12.55
C LEU A 55 -3.88 5.07 -12.68
N TYR A 56 -3.07 5.40 -11.68
CA TYR A 56 -1.64 5.07 -11.63
C TYR A 56 -1.29 4.35 -10.33
N ASN A 57 -0.38 3.37 -10.43
CA ASN A 57 0.15 2.66 -9.28
C ASN A 57 1.30 3.42 -8.61
N ILE A 58 2.19 4.00 -9.42
CA ILE A 58 3.36 4.76 -8.98
C ILE A 58 3.36 6.11 -9.69
N ILE A 59 3.60 7.17 -8.93
CA ILE A 59 3.70 8.53 -9.44
C ILE A 59 5.04 9.10 -8.99
N PHE A 60 5.92 9.39 -9.95
CA PHE A 60 7.12 10.18 -9.73
C PHE A 60 6.76 11.65 -9.82
N LEU A 61 7.23 12.46 -8.87
CA LEU A 61 6.80 13.84 -8.74
C LEU A 61 7.98 14.73 -8.35
N ASP A 62 8.33 15.68 -9.21
CA ASP A 62 9.24 16.74 -8.79
C ASP A 62 8.51 17.72 -7.85
N ILE A 63 9.23 18.26 -6.89
CA ILE A 63 8.71 19.27 -5.96
C ILE A 63 8.76 20.66 -6.58
N TYR A 64 9.87 20.98 -7.24
CA TYR A 64 10.06 22.29 -7.84
C TYR A 64 9.61 22.30 -9.30
N MET A 65 8.40 22.73 -9.52
CA MET A 65 7.80 22.88 -10.86
C MET A 65 7.14 24.26 -10.98
N ASP A 66 7.06 24.76 -12.18
CA ASP A 66 6.27 25.95 -12.48
C ASP A 66 4.77 25.67 -12.21
N GLY A 67 4.06 26.66 -11.65
CA GLY A 67 2.63 26.53 -11.30
C GLY A 67 2.40 25.92 -9.92
N ILE A 68 1.66 24.82 -9.85
CA ILE A 68 1.44 24.09 -8.58
C ILE A 68 2.68 23.25 -8.26
N ASP A 69 3.28 23.47 -7.10
CA ASP A 69 4.43 22.68 -6.66
C ASP A 69 4.06 21.20 -6.39
N GLY A 70 5.09 20.35 -6.32
CA GLY A 70 4.88 18.91 -6.14
C GLY A 70 4.23 18.56 -4.81
N MET A 71 4.47 19.31 -3.73
CA MET A 71 3.84 19.05 -2.44
C MET A 71 2.34 19.37 -2.48
N ALA A 72 1.94 20.48 -3.08
CA ALA A 72 0.53 20.81 -3.28
C ALA A 72 -0.15 19.81 -4.23
N THR A 73 0.55 19.37 -5.28
CA THR A 73 0.09 18.31 -6.18
C THR A 73 -0.13 17.00 -5.41
N ALA A 74 0.81 16.59 -4.57
CA ALA A 74 0.71 15.38 -3.75
C ALA A 74 -0.46 15.41 -2.77
N ARG A 75 -0.73 16.55 -2.13
CA ARG A 75 -1.92 16.70 -1.26
C ARG A 75 -3.21 16.49 -2.02
N ARG A 76 -3.34 17.06 -3.23
CA ARG A 76 -4.53 16.86 -4.08
C ARG A 76 -4.65 15.42 -4.56
N ILE A 77 -3.53 14.75 -4.88
CA ILE A 77 -3.54 13.31 -5.17
C ILE A 77 -4.12 12.54 -4.00
N ARG A 78 -3.70 12.83 -2.76
CA ARG A 78 -4.19 12.12 -1.56
C ARG A 78 -5.65 12.36 -1.23
N GLU A 79 -6.23 13.48 -1.63
CA GLU A 79 -7.68 13.73 -1.55
C GLU A 79 -8.48 12.80 -2.47
N ILE A 80 -7.86 12.30 -3.56
CA ILE A 80 -8.51 11.48 -4.60
C ILE A 80 -8.11 10.00 -4.44
N ASP A 81 -6.82 9.73 -4.18
CA ASP A 81 -6.23 8.39 -4.12
C ASP A 81 -5.23 8.30 -2.98
N THR A 82 -5.54 7.45 -2.00
CA THR A 82 -4.68 7.15 -0.84
C THR A 82 -3.79 5.92 -1.05
N VAL A 83 -3.97 5.17 -2.16
CA VAL A 83 -3.32 3.87 -2.40
C VAL A 83 -2.11 4.00 -3.32
N CYS A 84 -2.15 4.87 -4.33
CA CYS A 84 -1.04 5.07 -5.25
C CYS A 84 0.25 5.45 -4.51
N ARG A 85 1.40 5.01 -5.02
CA ARG A 85 2.71 5.25 -4.41
C ARG A 85 3.31 6.53 -4.97
N LEU A 86 3.64 7.47 -4.08
CA LEU A 86 4.33 8.71 -4.44
C LEU A 86 5.82 8.56 -4.21
N ILE A 87 6.62 8.85 -5.23
CA ILE A 87 8.08 8.92 -5.17
C ILE A 87 8.46 10.34 -5.56
N PHE A 88 8.98 11.11 -4.61
CA PHE A 88 9.55 12.42 -4.93
C PHE A 88 10.94 12.28 -5.56
N ILE A 89 11.17 13.01 -6.64
CA ILE A 89 12.51 13.17 -7.26
C ILE A 89 12.76 14.66 -7.45
N THR A 90 13.66 15.24 -6.66
CA THR A 90 13.85 16.68 -6.61
C THR A 90 15.31 17.07 -6.37
N THR A 91 15.64 18.32 -6.56
CA THR A 91 17.02 18.86 -6.42
C THR A 91 17.43 19.11 -4.97
N THR A 92 16.53 19.09 -3.99
CA THR A 92 16.82 19.37 -2.58
C THR A 92 16.24 18.31 -1.64
N ALA A 93 16.80 18.24 -0.45
CA ALA A 93 16.30 17.40 0.65
C ALA A 93 15.37 18.14 1.63
N ASP A 94 15.08 19.43 1.41
CA ASP A 94 14.40 20.29 2.39
C ASP A 94 12.98 19.81 2.71
N PHE A 95 12.30 19.18 1.77
CA PHE A 95 10.93 18.66 1.93
C PHE A 95 10.86 17.18 2.34
N ALA A 96 11.99 16.55 2.65
CA ALA A 96 11.99 15.13 3.02
C ALA A 96 11.12 14.85 4.26
N VAL A 97 11.09 15.77 5.24
CA VAL A 97 10.21 15.66 6.42
C VAL A 97 8.76 15.89 6.04
N ASP A 98 8.46 16.92 5.24
CA ASP A 98 7.09 17.27 4.86
C ASP A 98 6.47 16.19 3.93
N SER A 99 7.30 15.44 3.21
CA SER A 99 6.84 14.33 2.36
C SER A 99 6.12 13.22 3.12
N TYR A 100 6.35 13.09 4.45
CA TYR A 100 5.60 12.18 5.30
C TYR A 100 4.13 12.57 5.47
N GLU A 101 3.78 13.86 5.40
CA GLU A 101 2.40 14.33 5.50
C GLU A 101 1.52 13.80 4.38
N VAL A 102 2.12 13.54 3.20
CA VAL A 102 1.42 13.03 2.03
C VAL A 102 1.64 11.52 1.83
N ASP A 103 2.12 10.80 2.86
CA ASP A 103 2.43 9.36 2.82
C ASP A 103 3.25 8.99 1.57
N SER A 104 4.37 9.71 1.36
CA SER A 104 5.28 9.38 0.27
C SER A 104 5.97 8.05 0.53
N SER A 105 6.13 7.26 -0.52
CA SER A 105 6.78 5.94 -0.43
C SER A 105 8.29 6.04 -0.50
N TRP A 106 8.82 7.08 -1.15
CA TRP A 106 10.25 7.33 -1.31
C TRP A 106 10.56 8.78 -1.64
N TYR A 107 11.81 9.19 -1.36
CA TYR A 107 12.33 10.52 -1.65
C TYR A 107 13.73 10.39 -2.27
N LEU A 108 13.94 10.90 -3.47
CA LEU A 108 15.20 10.86 -4.20
C LEU A 108 15.69 12.28 -4.47
N VAL A 109 16.96 12.54 -4.17
CA VAL A 109 17.59 13.83 -4.48
C VAL A 109 18.40 13.69 -5.76
N LYS A 110 18.16 14.59 -6.73
CA LYS A 110 18.92 14.70 -7.98
C LYS A 110 20.32 15.26 -7.69
N PRO A 111 21.40 14.71 -8.31
CA PRO A 111 21.40 13.51 -9.12
C PRO A 111 21.30 12.24 -8.26
N TYR A 112 20.51 11.29 -8.66
CA TYR A 112 20.36 9.99 -7.98
C TYR A 112 21.10 8.88 -8.76
N SER A 113 21.43 7.79 -8.08
CA SER A 113 21.97 6.59 -8.72
C SER A 113 20.84 5.66 -9.17
N ALA A 114 21.09 4.88 -10.24
CA ALA A 114 20.16 3.85 -10.70
C ALA A 114 19.78 2.86 -9.58
N ASP A 115 20.71 2.51 -8.70
CA ASP A 115 20.44 1.60 -7.58
C ASP A 115 19.41 2.17 -6.61
N LYS A 116 19.42 3.49 -6.34
CA LYS A 116 18.42 4.14 -5.47
C LYS A 116 17.03 4.17 -6.11
N LEU A 117 16.96 4.43 -7.40
CA LEU A 117 15.69 4.37 -8.14
C LEU A 117 15.16 2.93 -8.17
N ASN A 118 16.01 1.97 -8.47
CA ASN A 118 15.67 0.56 -8.50
C ASN A 118 15.14 0.10 -7.12
N ALA A 119 15.80 0.49 -6.03
CA ALA A 119 15.34 0.18 -4.67
C ALA A 119 13.97 0.78 -4.36
N ALA A 120 13.69 2.01 -4.80
CA ALA A 120 12.38 2.64 -4.65
C ALA A 120 11.31 1.88 -5.43
N LEU A 121 11.60 1.51 -6.67
CA LEU A 121 10.69 0.74 -7.52
C LEU A 121 10.47 -0.68 -7.03
N ASP A 122 11.52 -1.39 -6.62
CA ASP A 122 11.44 -2.74 -6.06
C ASP A 122 10.52 -2.76 -4.83
N ARG A 123 10.65 -1.75 -3.97
CA ARG A 123 9.79 -1.60 -2.80
C ARG A 123 8.34 -1.30 -3.18
N CYS A 124 8.09 -0.32 -4.05
CA CYS A 124 6.75 -0.01 -4.50
C CYS A 124 6.11 -1.22 -5.20
N GLY A 125 6.86 -1.90 -6.08
CA GLY A 125 6.40 -3.11 -6.77
C GLY A 125 6.03 -4.24 -5.81
N SER A 126 6.84 -4.49 -4.76
CA SER A 126 6.55 -5.51 -3.77
C SER A 126 5.26 -5.22 -3.00
N LEU A 127 4.99 -3.96 -2.66
CA LEU A 127 3.77 -3.55 -1.98
C LEU A 127 2.52 -3.76 -2.85
N PHE A 128 2.61 -3.54 -4.17
CA PHE A 128 1.51 -3.87 -5.08
C PHE A 128 1.30 -5.37 -5.24
N LEU A 129 2.38 -6.15 -5.32
CA LEU A 129 2.29 -7.61 -5.34
C LEU A 129 1.64 -8.16 -4.06
N GLU A 130 1.90 -7.53 -2.92
CA GLU A 130 1.24 -7.86 -1.64
C GLU A 130 -0.24 -7.45 -1.66
N ALA A 131 -0.57 -6.25 -2.13
CA ALA A 131 -1.94 -5.75 -2.20
C ALA A 131 -2.85 -6.58 -3.13
N GLU A 132 -2.29 -7.25 -4.14
CA GLU A 132 -3.02 -8.14 -5.04
C GLU A 132 -3.12 -9.60 -4.57
N LYS A 133 -2.59 -9.93 -3.40
CA LYS A 133 -2.80 -11.27 -2.85
C LYS A 133 -4.27 -11.48 -2.55
N PHE A 134 -4.79 -12.59 -3.02
CA PHE A 134 -6.16 -13.00 -2.77
C PHE A 134 -6.23 -14.47 -2.36
N ILE A 135 -7.28 -14.82 -1.65
CA ILE A 135 -7.69 -16.21 -1.43
C ILE A 135 -8.98 -16.49 -2.19
N THR A 136 -9.09 -17.69 -2.72
CA THR A 136 -10.34 -18.19 -3.31
C THR A 136 -11.06 -19.03 -2.27
N VAL A 137 -12.29 -18.69 -1.98
CA VAL A 137 -13.12 -19.35 -0.96
C VAL A 137 -14.50 -19.69 -1.52
N PRO A 138 -15.19 -20.69 -0.96
CA PRO A 138 -16.56 -20.99 -1.34
C PRO A 138 -17.48 -19.78 -1.12
N ALA A 139 -18.45 -19.62 -2.00
CA ALA A 139 -19.57 -18.68 -1.86
C ALA A 139 -20.90 -19.42 -1.88
N LYS A 140 -22.01 -18.70 -1.66
CA LYS A 140 -23.36 -19.30 -1.75
C LYS A 140 -23.62 -19.92 -3.13
N TYR A 141 -23.02 -19.34 -4.19
CA TYR A 141 -23.09 -19.84 -5.56
C TYR A 141 -21.67 -19.78 -6.16
N GLY A 142 -21.00 -20.94 -6.25
CA GLY A 142 -19.63 -21.05 -6.80
C GLY A 142 -18.54 -20.64 -5.82
N GLU A 143 -17.60 -19.87 -6.30
CA GLU A 143 -16.43 -19.38 -5.55
C GLU A 143 -16.38 -17.86 -5.58
N GLN A 144 -15.74 -17.26 -4.57
CA GLN A 144 -15.43 -15.84 -4.51
C GLN A 144 -13.95 -15.63 -4.22
N ARG A 145 -13.41 -14.55 -4.76
CA ARG A 145 -12.04 -14.12 -4.48
C ARG A 145 -12.09 -12.98 -3.46
N LEU A 146 -11.32 -13.12 -2.39
CA LEU A 146 -11.16 -12.10 -1.36
C LEU A 146 -9.75 -11.54 -1.45
N ARG A 147 -9.62 -10.24 -1.72
CA ARG A 147 -8.32 -9.57 -1.63
C ARG A 147 -7.91 -9.47 -0.18
N LEU A 148 -6.71 -9.97 0.15
CA LEU A 148 -6.23 -10.01 1.51
C LEU A 148 -6.02 -8.62 2.10
N HIS A 149 -5.52 -7.70 1.28
CA HIS A 149 -5.31 -6.30 1.69
C HIS A 149 -6.62 -5.60 2.11
N ASP A 150 -7.73 -5.92 1.48
CA ASP A 150 -9.02 -5.28 1.77
C ASP A 150 -9.66 -5.79 3.07
N ILE A 151 -9.25 -6.97 3.55
CA ILE A 151 -9.80 -7.56 4.79
C ILE A 151 -9.29 -6.77 6.00
N ALA A 152 -10.22 -6.25 6.81
CA ALA A 152 -9.90 -5.61 8.09
C ALA A 152 -9.79 -6.65 9.23
N TYR A 153 -10.81 -7.48 9.39
CA TYR A 153 -10.82 -8.57 10.36
C TYR A 153 -11.86 -9.63 9.96
N THR A 154 -11.80 -10.78 10.62
CA THR A 154 -12.79 -11.85 10.43
C THR A 154 -13.28 -12.38 11.75
N GLU A 155 -14.54 -12.77 11.82
CA GLU A 155 -15.17 -13.29 13.02
C GLU A 155 -15.93 -14.59 12.72
N TYR A 156 -15.75 -15.58 13.58
CA TYR A 156 -16.50 -16.82 13.51
C TYR A 156 -17.65 -16.79 14.52
N GLU A 157 -18.83 -16.54 14.02
CA GLU A 157 -20.05 -16.49 14.82
C GLU A 157 -21.17 -17.29 14.16
N ASN A 158 -22.04 -17.93 14.96
CA ASN A 158 -23.19 -18.70 14.48
C ASN A 158 -22.86 -19.75 13.40
N ARG A 159 -21.70 -20.39 13.51
CA ARG A 159 -21.15 -21.37 12.54
C ARG A 159 -20.86 -20.80 11.15
N LYS A 160 -20.69 -19.49 11.04
CA LYS A 160 -20.32 -18.79 9.82
C LYS A 160 -19.06 -17.98 10.06
N ILE A 161 -18.29 -17.80 9.01
CA ILE A 161 -17.14 -16.89 9.01
C ILE A 161 -17.62 -15.60 8.36
N HIS A 162 -17.64 -14.53 9.13
CA HIS A 162 -17.87 -13.19 8.67
C HIS A 162 -16.52 -12.55 8.33
N VAL A 163 -16.44 -11.92 7.16
CA VAL A 163 -15.26 -11.19 6.67
C VAL A 163 -15.64 -9.73 6.55
N TYR A 164 -15.00 -8.87 7.31
CA TYR A 164 -15.21 -7.44 7.32
C TYR A 164 -14.08 -6.75 6.58
N PHE A 165 -14.43 -5.86 5.66
CA PHE A 165 -13.48 -5.14 4.83
C PHE A 165 -13.20 -3.74 5.37
N LYS A 166 -12.06 -3.16 4.95
CA LYS A 166 -11.63 -1.80 5.35
C LYS A 166 -12.60 -0.70 4.89
N ASP A 167 -13.37 -0.94 3.82
CA ASP A 167 -14.41 -0.04 3.30
C ASP A 167 -15.75 -0.12 4.06
N GLY A 168 -15.83 -0.99 5.09
CA GLY A 168 -17.04 -1.22 5.88
C GLY A 168 -18.01 -2.25 5.29
N CYS A 169 -17.73 -2.80 4.12
CA CYS A 169 -18.48 -3.93 3.56
C CYS A 169 -18.25 -5.21 4.36
N GLU A 170 -19.18 -6.15 4.26
CA GLU A 170 -19.04 -7.49 4.83
C GLU A 170 -19.47 -8.58 3.84
N THR A 171 -18.89 -9.76 4.01
CA THR A 171 -19.33 -10.99 3.35
C THR A 171 -19.21 -12.16 4.31
N PHE A 172 -19.80 -13.30 3.96
CA PHE A 172 -19.60 -14.52 4.74
C PHE A 172 -19.06 -15.66 3.88
N VAL A 173 -18.28 -16.56 4.54
CA VAL A 173 -17.64 -17.68 3.88
C VAL A 173 -18.17 -19.00 4.48
N PRO A 174 -18.80 -19.87 3.66
CA PRO A 174 -19.36 -21.14 4.11
C PRO A 174 -18.30 -22.26 4.11
N MET A 175 -17.29 -22.17 4.99
CA MET A 175 -16.25 -23.20 5.14
C MET A 175 -15.90 -23.41 6.61
N LYS A 176 -15.05 -24.41 6.90
CA LYS A 176 -14.57 -24.65 8.27
C LYS A 176 -13.64 -23.52 8.71
N GLN A 177 -13.85 -23.03 9.93
CA GLN A 177 -13.07 -21.94 10.52
C GLN A 177 -11.57 -22.22 10.53
N GLY A 178 -11.16 -23.45 10.86
CA GLY A 178 -9.74 -23.81 10.92
C GLY A 178 -9.05 -23.75 9.55
N ASP A 179 -9.75 -24.19 8.49
CA ASP A 179 -9.20 -24.14 7.12
C ASP A 179 -9.07 -22.71 6.64
N PHE A 180 -10.08 -21.87 6.89
CA PHE A 180 -10.04 -20.45 6.56
C PHE A 180 -8.96 -19.70 7.35
N ALA A 181 -8.86 -19.96 8.65
CA ALA A 181 -7.84 -19.35 9.49
C ALA A 181 -6.42 -19.71 8.99
N ALA A 182 -6.18 -20.95 8.60
CA ALA A 182 -4.90 -21.38 8.06
C ALA A 182 -4.53 -20.63 6.76
N MET A 183 -5.52 -20.34 5.89
CA MET A 183 -5.29 -19.56 4.68
C MET A 183 -4.83 -18.13 5.00
N LEU A 184 -5.43 -17.45 5.99
CA LEU A 184 -5.07 -16.10 6.37
C LEU A 184 -3.78 -16.05 7.19
N LEU A 185 -3.58 -16.96 8.13
CA LEU A 185 -2.40 -16.99 9.00
C LEU A 185 -1.10 -17.39 8.28
N ALA A 186 -1.19 -17.84 7.03
CA ALA A 186 -0.03 -17.96 6.13
C ALA A 186 0.63 -16.61 5.81
N TYR A 187 -0.07 -15.50 6.06
CA TYR A 187 0.41 -14.15 5.82
C TYR A 187 0.75 -13.44 7.15
N PRO A 188 1.93 -12.81 7.26
CA PRO A 188 2.44 -12.29 8.54
C PRO A 188 1.61 -11.15 9.14
N TYR A 189 0.83 -10.45 8.32
CA TYR A 189 -0.04 -9.36 8.76
C TYR A 189 -1.40 -9.82 9.30
N PHE A 190 -1.75 -11.11 9.23
CA PHE A 190 -2.93 -11.64 9.93
C PHE A 190 -2.54 -12.26 11.27
N CYS A 191 -3.35 -12.00 12.28
CA CYS A 191 -3.14 -12.49 13.62
C CYS A 191 -4.43 -13.02 14.25
N ASP A 192 -4.35 -14.20 14.87
CA ASP A 192 -5.41 -14.78 15.71
C ASP A 192 -5.33 -14.14 17.10
N CYS A 193 -6.09 -13.07 17.34
CA CYS A 193 -6.09 -12.33 18.60
C CYS A 193 -7.06 -12.89 19.64
N MET A 194 -8.10 -13.60 19.23
CA MET A 194 -9.04 -14.29 20.10
C MET A 194 -9.65 -15.47 19.35
N LYS A 195 -10.15 -16.48 20.06
CA LYS A 195 -10.77 -17.66 19.44
C LYS A 195 -11.86 -17.25 18.45
N GLY A 196 -11.63 -17.56 17.18
CA GLY A 196 -12.56 -17.26 16.09
C GLY A 196 -12.46 -15.85 15.52
N LEU A 197 -11.48 -15.04 15.95
CA LEU A 197 -11.33 -13.65 15.55
C LEU A 197 -9.90 -13.39 15.07
N LEU A 198 -9.77 -13.09 13.78
CA LEU A 198 -8.50 -12.78 13.13
C LEU A 198 -8.50 -11.30 12.75
N VAL A 199 -7.40 -10.61 12.97
CA VAL A 199 -7.21 -9.22 12.62
C VAL A 199 -6.12 -9.07 11.57
N ASN A 200 -6.30 -8.15 10.64
CA ASN A 200 -5.25 -7.69 9.73
C ASN A 200 -4.53 -6.49 10.38
N PHE A 201 -3.24 -6.61 10.65
CA PHE A 201 -2.43 -5.55 11.25
C PHE A 201 -2.37 -4.27 10.40
N GLU A 202 -2.53 -4.39 9.07
CA GLU A 202 -2.62 -3.22 8.17
C GLU A 202 -3.90 -2.38 8.37
N ALA A 203 -4.93 -2.94 9.01
CA ALA A 203 -6.15 -2.21 9.35
C ALA A 203 -6.11 -1.58 10.74
N VAL A 204 -5.04 -1.82 11.52
CA VAL A 204 -4.91 -1.35 12.90
C VAL A 204 -4.39 0.08 12.94
N ASP A 205 -5.14 0.99 13.55
CA ASP A 205 -4.71 2.35 13.88
C ASP A 205 -3.85 2.36 15.17
N LYS A 206 -4.36 1.71 16.24
CA LYS A 206 -3.71 1.72 17.57
C LYS A 206 -3.88 0.39 18.29
N LEU A 207 -2.83 0.01 19.06
CA LEU A 207 -2.92 -1.00 20.09
C LEU A 207 -3.31 -0.35 21.41
N LEU A 208 -4.42 -0.80 22.01
CA LEU A 208 -4.89 -0.40 23.34
C LEU A 208 -4.50 -1.47 24.39
N GLU A 209 -4.94 -1.27 25.64
CA GLU A 209 -4.57 -2.18 26.75
C GLU A 209 -5.01 -3.64 26.53
N ASP A 210 -6.17 -3.86 25.88
CA ASP A 210 -6.78 -5.18 25.72
C ASP A 210 -7.35 -5.42 24.32
N SER A 211 -7.11 -4.51 23.39
CA SER A 211 -7.78 -4.51 22.09
C SER A 211 -6.97 -3.76 21.03
N PHE A 212 -7.26 -4.00 19.77
CA PHE A 212 -6.87 -3.14 18.65
C PHE A 212 -8.00 -2.17 18.34
N LEU A 213 -7.65 -0.92 18.04
CA LEU A 213 -8.51 0.05 17.39
C LEU A 213 -8.18 0.03 15.90
N LEU A 214 -9.17 -0.21 15.06
CA LEU A 214 -9.00 -0.16 13.60
C LEU A 214 -9.22 1.25 13.06
N HIS A 215 -8.70 1.57 11.88
CA HIS A 215 -8.88 2.86 11.20
C HIS A 215 -10.36 3.25 11.03
N GLY A 216 -11.27 2.27 10.88
CA GLY A 216 -12.73 2.47 10.86
C GLY A 216 -13.38 2.66 12.23
N GLY A 217 -12.60 2.79 13.32
CA GLY A 217 -13.10 2.98 14.69
C GLY A 217 -13.59 1.71 15.38
N CYS A 218 -13.60 0.56 14.71
CA CYS A 218 -13.97 -0.73 15.31
C CYS A 218 -12.91 -1.19 16.32
N ARG A 219 -13.36 -1.78 17.46
CA ARG A 219 -12.47 -2.35 18.47
C ARG A 219 -12.46 -3.88 18.37
N ILE A 220 -11.28 -4.44 18.25
CA ILE A 220 -11.04 -5.89 18.17
C ILE A 220 -10.39 -6.35 19.47
N PRO A 221 -11.08 -7.13 20.31
CA PRO A 221 -10.56 -7.58 21.61
C PRO A 221 -9.41 -8.59 21.41
N ILE A 222 -8.44 -8.54 22.35
CA ILE A 222 -7.34 -9.49 22.41
C ILE A 222 -7.52 -10.37 23.63
N SER A 223 -7.46 -11.70 23.45
CA SER A 223 -7.51 -12.65 24.56
C SER A 223 -6.34 -12.42 25.53
N ARG A 224 -6.62 -12.38 26.85
CA ARG A 224 -5.58 -12.22 27.88
C ARG A 224 -4.45 -13.25 27.73
N LEU A 225 -4.77 -14.47 27.33
CA LEU A 225 -3.79 -15.55 27.15
C LEU A 225 -2.86 -15.30 25.94
N LYS A 226 -3.36 -14.58 24.93
CA LYS A 226 -2.60 -14.29 23.69
C LYS A 226 -1.98 -12.90 23.67
N TYR A 227 -2.31 -12.05 24.64
CA TYR A 227 -1.96 -10.63 24.61
C TYR A 227 -0.47 -10.37 24.38
N ARG A 228 0.39 -11.12 25.09
CA ARG A 228 1.84 -10.95 24.95
C ARG A 228 2.32 -11.32 23.54
N GLU A 229 1.92 -12.47 23.04
CA GLU A 229 2.28 -12.96 21.71
C GLU A 229 1.76 -12.01 20.60
N VAL A 230 0.48 -11.63 20.68
CA VAL A 230 -0.17 -10.74 19.70
C VAL A 230 0.52 -9.37 19.66
N ARG A 231 0.87 -8.83 20.85
CA ARG A 231 1.59 -7.58 20.98
C ARG A 231 2.99 -7.65 20.36
N GLU A 232 3.76 -8.70 20.64
CA GLU A 232 5.09 -8.91 20.08
C GLU A 232 5.01 -8.97 18.55
N ARG A 233 4.11 -9.76 17.98
CA ARG A 233 3.89 -9.85 16.52
C ARG A 233 3.47 -8.52 15.90
N PHE A 234 2.60 -7.76 16.55
CA PHE A 234 2.19 -6.46 16.05
C PHE A 234 3.36 -5.46 16.01
N PHE A 235 4.19 -5.44 17.04
CA PHE A 235 5.38 -4.58 17.04
C PHE A 235 6.41 -5.02 15.99
N GLU A 236 6.66 -6.31 15.84
CA GLU A 236 7.55 -6.82 14.78
C GLU A 236 7.06 -6.39 13.40
N PHE A 237 5.76 -6.54 13.13
CA PHE A 237 5.14 -6.07 11.91
C PHE A 237 5.30 -4.55 11.72
N SER A 238 4.98 -3.76 12.75
CA SER A 238 5.09 -2.29 12.71
C SER A 238 6.53 -1.82 12.51
N TYR A 239 7.50 -2.48 13.16
CA TYR A 239 8.93 -2.20 12.96
C TYR A 239 9.41 -2.59 11.56
N ALA A 240 8.95 -3.69 11.01
CA ALA A 240 9.28 -4.10 9.64
C ALA A 240 8.74 -3.08 8.63
N GLN A 241 7.52 -2.59 8.83
CA GLN A 241 6.92 -1.51 8.03
C GLN A 241 7.73 -0.20 8.18
N ALA A 242 8.12 0.18 9.40
CA ALA A 242 8.86 1.41 9.66
C ALA A 242 10.29 1.35 9.08
N ARG A 243 11.02 0.22 9.24
CA ARG A 243 12.34 0.02 8.63
C ARG A 243 12.29 0.08 7.11
N GLY A 244 11.22 -0.42 6.54
CA GLY A 244 10.98 -0.28 5.13
C GLY A 244 10.68 1.17 4.73
N ARG A 245 10.45 2.12 5.65
CA ARG A 245 10.24 3.56 5.44
C ARG A 245 11.46 4.42 5.81
N GLN A 246 12.53 3.84 6.37
CA GLN A 246 13.76 4.59 6.67
C GLN A 246 14.51 4.86 5.37
N PHE A 247 14.69 6.13 5.11
CA PHE A 247 15.59 6.65 4.09
C PHE A 247 17.02 6.54 4.60
N ASP A 248 17.90 5.87 3.86
CA ASP A 248 19.35 6.04 3.95
C ASP A 248 19.77 7.29 3.15
#